data_c52d29b80fce6500409cf7da432c3753
#
_entry.id   c52d29b80fce6500409cf7da432c3753
#
_cell.length_a   1.000
_cell.length_b   1.000
_cell.length_c   1.000
_cell.angle_alpha   90.00
_cell.angle_beta   90.00
_cell.angle_gamma   90.00
#
_symmetry.space_group_name_H-M   'P 1'
#
loop_
_entity.id
_entity.type
_entity.pdbx_description
1 polymer ?
#
loop_
_entity_poly.entity_id
_entity_poly.type
_entity_poly.pdbx_seq_one_letter_code
_entity_poly.pdbx_strand_id
1 'polypeptide(L)'
;MEPLHAIEYELTSALATDVQDTLVRWDFRRGWRRDVPFLLFALTFAVAIVWLGLAGWILPVVGGGLLFLVTLFAIGAIYRRWSGARTASLIAVLALGSSDRRVRIEFHDERVRLETEFFRGEAAWSELDEAVTFPSFWLLRFSNGGQVVIPSAKVSTALDSYIRARAQDVFAPVHKA
;
A
#
# COMPACT_ATOMS: atom_id res chain seq x y z
N MET A 1 -17.68 15.75 -19.88
CA MET A 1 -17.65 14.35 -20.35
C MET A 1 -18.49 13.53 -19.39
N GLU A 2 -19.43 12.77 -19.88
CA GLU A 2 -20.21 11.85 -19.05
C GLU A 2 -19.32 10.69 -18.58
N PRO A 3 -19.43 10.25 -17.31
CA PRO A 3 -18.70 9.09 -16.83
C PRO A 3 -19.22 7.82 -17.51
N LEU A 4 -18.31 6.91 -17.87
CA LEU A 4 -18.66 5.59 -18.41
C LEU A 4 -19.30 4.70 -17.34
N HIS A 5 -18.78 4.80 -16.11
CA HIS A 5 -19.31 4.16 -14.92
C HIS A 5 -19.23 5.13 -13.75
N ALA A 6 -20.24 5.12 -12.90
CA ALA A 6 -20.22 5.87 -11.65
C ALA A 6 -20.72 4.95 -10.52
N ILE A 7 -20.05 5.00 -9.40
CA ILE A 7 -20.46 4.31 -8.18
C ILE A 7 -20.54 5.31 -7.03
N GLU A 8 -21.55 5.11 -6.22
CA GLU A 8 -21.73 5.88 -5.00
C GLU A 8 -21.94 4.91 -3.84
N TYR A 9 -21.23 5.14 -2.75
CA TYR A 9 -21.35 4.33 -1.55
C TYR A 9 -21.10 5.17 -0.30
N GLU A 10 -21.57 4.65 0.81
CA GLU A 10 -21.32 5.22 2.13
C GLU A 10 -20.09 4.53 2.76
N LEU A 11 -19.10 5.33 3.15
CA LEU A 11 -17.94 4.83 3.86
C LEU A 11 -18.32 4.60 5.33
N THR A 12 -18.57 3.35 5.69
CA THR A 12 -18.89 2.96 7.06
C THR A 12 -17.61 2.76 7.88
N SER A 13 -17.70 2.92 9.21
CA SER A 13 -16.57 2.64 10.11
C SER A 13 -16.08 1.20 10.01
N ALA A 14 -16.98 0.25 9.80
CA ALA A 14 -16.65 -1.15 9.62
C ALA A 14 -15.81 -1.38 8.36
N LEU A 15 -16.20 -0.79 7.22
CA LEU A 15 -15.44 -0.88 5.96
C LEU A 15 -14.07 -0.21 6.11
N ALA A 16 -13.99 0.96 6.73
CA ALA A 16 -12.73 1.65 6.92
C ALA A 16 -11.76 0.87 7.80
N THR A 17 -12.23 0.24 8.88
CA THR A 17 -11.42 -0.61 9.74
C THR A 17 -10.93 -1.84 8.99
N ASP A 18 -11.81 -2.51 8.23
CA ASP A 18 -11.45 -3.69 7.44
C ASP A 18 -10.40 -3.36 6.35
N VAL A 19 -10.58 -2.24 5.66
CA VAL A 19 -9.61 -1.72 4.68
C VAL A 19 -8.27 -1.47 5.36
N GLN A 20 -8.26 -0.76 6.50
CA GLN A 20 -7.03 -0.44 7.23
C GLN A 20 -6.30 -1.71 7.68
N ASP A 21 -6.99 -2.64 8.33
CA ASP A 21 -6.39 -3.87 8.84
C ASP A 21 -5.85 -4.76 7.70
N THR A 22 -6.60 -4.85 6.60
CA THR A 22 -6.20 -5.62 5.43
C THR A 22 -4.99 -5.01 4.74
N LEU A 23 -4.95 -3.69 4.54
CA LEU A 23 -3.83 -3.00 3.93
C LEU A 23 -2.56 -3.09 4.78
N VAL A 24 -2.67 -2.91 6.10
CA VAL A 24 -1.52 -3.05 7.01
C VAL A 24 -0.93 -4.45 6.94
N ARG A 25 -1.77 -5.49 6.98
CA ARG A 25 -1.32 -6.89 6.88
C ARG A 25 -0.69 -7.18 5.50
N TRP A 26 -1.30 -6.67 4.43
CA TRP A 26 -0.83 -6.90 3.07
C TRP A 26 0.52 -6.19 2.81
N ASP A 27 0.64 -4.91 3.16
CA ASP A 27 1.89 -4.16 3.03
C ASP A 27 3.01 -4.77 3.90
N PHE A 28 2.66 -5.25 5.11
CA PHE A 28 3.61 -5.94 5.98
C PHE A 28 4.13 -7.22 5.32
N ARG A 29 3.25 -8.10 4.81
CA ARG A 29 3.65 -9.36 4.17
C ARG A 29 4.50 -9.14 2.93
N ARG A 30 4.14 -8.16 2.09
CA ARG A 30 4.85 -7.85 0.85
C ARG A 30 6.25 -7.32 1.11
N GLY A 31 6.37 -6.40 2.04
CA GLY A 31 7.66 -5.85 2.38
C GLY A 31 8.55 -6.83 3.15
N TRP A 32 7.98 -7.69 4.03
CA TRP A 32 8.74 -8.70 4.75
C TRP A 32 9.50 -9.64 3.79
N ARG A 33 8.83 -10.11 2.74
CA ARG A 33 9.45 -10.97 1.72
C ARG A 33 10.64 -10.31 1.00
N ARG A 34 10.61 -8.99 0.85
CA ARG A 34 11.69 -8.22 0.20
C ARG A 34 12.84 -7.92 1.14
N ASP A 35 12.55 -7.63 2.40
CA ASP A 35 13.53 -7.12 3.36
C ASP A 35 14.21 -8.23 4.16
N VAL A 36 13.54 -9.39 4.40
CA VAL A 36 14.09 -10.55 5.12
C VAL A 36 15.37 -11.09 4.50
N PRO A 37 15.49 -11.34 3.19
CA PRO A 37 16.74 -11.82 2.61
C PRO A 37 17.90 -10.87 2.87
N PHE A 38 17.67 -9.57 2.81
CA PHE A 38 18.69 -8.57 3.07
C PHE A 38 19.10 -8.56 4.55
N LEU A 39 18.14 -8.64 5.48
CA LEU A 39 18.41 -8.72 6.92
C LEU A 39 19.17 -9.99 7.27
N LEU A 40 18.78 -11.13 6.70
CA LEU A 40 19.50 -12.40 6.89
C LEU A 40 20.93 -12.32 6.35
N PHE A 41 21.13 -11.75 5.16
CA PHE A 41 22.45 -11.54 4.60
C PHE A 41 23.30 -10.65 5.49
N ALA A 42 22.78 -9.51 5.94
CA ALA A 42 23.49 -8.60 6.82
C ALA A 42 23.86 -9.24 8.17
N LEU A 43 22.94 -10.04 8.75
CA LEU A 43 23.18 -10.77 9.99
C LEU A 43 24.26 -11.85 9.80
N THR A 44 24.16 -12.65 8.73
CA THR A 44 25.14 -13.69 8.43
C THR A 44 26.53 -13.10 8.20
N PHE A 45 26.59 -11.97 7.49
CA PHE A 45 27.83 -11.25 7.24
C PHE A 45 28.44 -10.69 8.53
N ALA A 46 27.63 -10.12 9.43
CA ALA A 46 28.07 -9.65 10.73
C ALA A 46 28.63 -10.80 11.61
N VAL A 47 27.93 -11.94 11.64
CA VAL A 47 28.37 -13.14 12.36
C VAL A 47 29.69 -13.69 11.77
N ALA A 48 29.80 -13.73 10.44
CA ALA A 48 31.01 -14.19 9.75
C ALA A 48 32.23 -13.31 10.09
N ILE A 49 32.06 -11.98 10.13
CA ILE A 49 33.14 -11.05 10.55
C ILE A 49 33.58 -11.33 11.98
N VAL A 50 32.62 -11.53 12.89
CA VAL A 50 32.94 -11.85 14.31
C VAL A 50 33.65 -13.20 14.41
N TRP A 51 33.22 -14.18 13.62
CA TRP A 51 33.76 -15.56 13.66
C TRP A 51 35.13 -15.72 13.00
N LEU A 52 35.42 -14.99 11.94
CA LEU A 52 36.69 -15.03 11.22
C LEU A 52 37.87 -14.49 12.02
N GLY A 53 37.63 -14.02 13.29
CA GLY A 53 38.69 -13.85 14.27
C GLY A 53 39.86 -12.98 13.79
N LEU A 54 39.59 -11.98 12.94
CA LEU A 54 40.59 -10.95 12.63
C LEU A 54 40.85 -10.18 13.93
N ALA A 55 41.60 -10.84 14.81
CA ALA A 55 41.91 -10.40 16.15
C ALA A 55 42.71 -9.10 16.11
N GLY A 56 42.14 -8.07 16.66
CA GLY A 56 42.72 -6.77 16.84
C GLY A 56 41.68 -5.74 17.21
N TRP A 57 42.08 -4.62 17.70
CA TRP A 57 41.22 -3.48 18.09
C TRP A 57 40.32 -2.96 16.94
N ILE A 58 40.62 -3.34 15.69
CA ILE A 58 39.84 -2.94 14.49
C ILE A 58 38.51 -3.66 14.48
N LEU A 59 38.43 -4.87 15.01
CA LEU A 59 37.21 -5.71 14.96
C LEU A 59 36.00 -5.11 15.68
N PRO A 60 36.10 -4.63 16.94
CA PRO A 60 34.96 -4.04 17.63
C PRO A 60 34.50 -2.72 16.98
N VAL A 61 35.41 -1.96 16.37
CA VAL A 61 35.07 -0.71 15.70
C VAL A 61 34.34 -0.97 14.37
N VAL A 62 34.84 -1.88 13.55
CA VAL A 62 34.23 -2.24 12.26
C VAL A 62 32.93 -3.02 12.47
N GLY A 63 32.93 -4.00 13.40
CA GLY A 63 31.75 -4.79 13.72
C GLY A 63 30.66 -3.95 14.39
N GLY A 64 31.01 -3.07 15.30
CA GLY A 64 30.08 -2.11 15.91
C GLY A 64 29.51 -1.11 14.93
N GLY A 65 30.35 -0.58 14.04
CA GLY A 65 29.89 0.33 12.96
C GLY A 65 28.93 -0.34 11.99
N LEU A 66 29.21 -1.58 11.61
CA LEU A 66 28.35 -2.35 10.71
C LEU A 66 27.02 -2.72 11.37
N LEU A 67 27.04 -3.14 12.64
CA LEU A 67 25.84 -3.40 13.43
C LEU A 67 24.99 -2.15 13.58
N PHE A 68 25.61 -1.00 13.81
CA PHE A 68 24.93 0.28 13.89
C PHE A 68 24.26 0.65 12.56
N LEU A 69 24.95 0.49 11.43
CA LEU A 69 24.39 0.74 10.09
C LEU A 69 23.21 -0.19 9.78
N VAL A 70 23.32 -1.48 10.11
CA VAL A 70 22.23 -2.45 9.93
C VAL A 70 21.01 -2.06 10.77
N THR A 71 21.27 -1.64 12.02
CA THR A 71 20.19 -1.19 12.93
C THR A 71 19.52 0.07 12.42
N LEU A 72 20.29 1.07 11.96
CA LEU A 72 19.75 2.29 11.36
C LEU A 72 18.93 1.99 10.11
N PHE A 73 19.41 1.08 9.25
CA PHE A 73 18.69 0.68 8.05
C PHE A 73 17.39 -0.05 8.39
N ALA A 74 17.40 -0.95 9.38
CA ALA A 74 16.22 -1.65 9.86
C ALA A 74 15.18 -0.67 10.45
N ILE A 75 15.63 0.28 11.29
CA ILE A 75 14.78 1.34 11.83
C ILE A 75 14.20 2.19 10.68
N GLY A 76 15.02 2.58 9.71
CA GLY A 76 14.58 3.36 8.55
C GLY A 76 13.57 2.60 7.66
N ALA A 77 13.73 1.29 7.51
CA ALA A 77 12.78 0.44 6.77
C ALA A 77 11.46 0.31 7.53
N ILE A 78 11.51 0.09 8.85
CA ILE A 78 10.33 0.05 9.72
C ILE A 78 9.62 1.41 9.72
N TYR A 79 10.36 2.51 9.83
CA TYR A 79 9.80 3.85 9.83
C TYR A 79 9.12 4.20 8.50
N ARG A 80 9.76 3.91 7.36
CA ARG A 80 9.15 4.11 6.02
C ARG A 80 7.88 3.31 5.85
N ARG A 81 7.85 2.10 6.38
CA ARG A 81 6.66 1.25 6.39
C ARG A 81 5.55 1.81 7.26
N TRP A 82 5.91 2.24 8.45
CA TRP A 82 4.94 2.80 9.39
C TRP A 82 4.37 4.13 8.91
N SER A 83 5.18 4.98 8.26
CA SER A 83 4.72 6.22 7.65
C SER A 83 3.81 5.97 6.44
N GLY A 84 4.11 4.99 5.59
CA GLY A 84 3.25 4.61 4.46
C GLY A 84 1.88 4.06 4.93
N ALA A 85 1.87 3.17 5.93
CA ALA A 85 0.65 2.68 6.55
C ALA A 85 -0.13 3.79 7.25
N ARG A 86 0.55 4.75 7.90
CA ARG A 86 -0.10 5.93 8.50
C ARG A 86 -0.73 6.85 7.46
N THR A 87 -0.11 7.04 6.31
CA THR A 87 -0.68 7.89 5.26
C THR A 87 -1.96 7.28 4.71
N ALA A 88 -1.98 5.96 4.48
CA ALA A 88 -3.19 5.24 4.09
C ALA A 88 -4.28 5.29 5.19
N SER A 89 -3.89 5.16 6.47
CA SER A 89 -4.81 5.28 7.61
C SER A 89 -5.28 6.70 7.85
N LEU A 90 -4.46 7.72 7.59
CA LEU A 90 -4.85 9.12 7.69
C LEU A 90 -5.93 9.48 6.66
N ILE A 91 -5.84 8.98 5.43
CA ILE A 91 -6.89 9.17 4.43
C ILE A 91 -8.19 8.50 4.89
N ALA A 92 -8.10 7.28 5.43
CA ALA A 92 -9.26 6.59 5.99
C ALA A 92 -9.82 7.30 7.23
N VAL A 93 -8.96 7.80 8.13
CA VAL A 93 -9.36 8.54 9.35
C VAL A 93 -9.91 9.93 9.01
N LEU A 94 -9.36 10.64 8.05
CA LEU A 94 -9.89 11.91 7.56
C LEU A 94 -11.28 11.72 6.92
N ALA A 95 -11.45 10.62 6.17
CA ALA A 95 -12.75 10.24 5.63
C ALA A 95 -13.75 9.83 6.73
N LEU A 96 -13.28 9.24 7.85
CA LEU A 96 -14.11 8.86 9.00
C LEU A 96 -14.46 10.04 9.93
N GLY A 97 -13.61 11.07 9.97
CA GLY A 97 -13.84 12.28 10.78
C GLY A 97 -14.84 13.26 10.13
N SER A 98 -15.19 13.05 8.85
CA SER A 98 -16.19 13.89 8.16
C SER A 98 -17.62 13.42 8.48
N SER A 99 -18.53 14.36 8.61
CA SER A 99 -19.96 14.09 8.79
C SER A 99 -20.61 13.49 7.54
N ASP A 100 -20.02 13.74 6.35
CA ASP A 100 -20.42 13.14 5.09
C ASP A 100 -19.52 11.93 4.79
N ARG A 101 -20.18 10.79 4.77
CA ARG A 101 -19.56 9.50 4.47
C ARG A 101 -19.81 9.04 3.04
N ARG A 102 -20.38 9.91 2.21
CA ARG A 102 -20.63 9.58 0.81
C ARG A 102 -19.36 9.73 -0.01
N VAL A 103 -19.08 8.70 -0.75
CA VAL A 103 -17.96 8.64 -1.69
C VAL A 103 -18.54 8.36 -3.06
N ARG A 104 -18.22 9.22 -4.01
CA ARG A 104 -18.57 9.05 -5.42
C ARG A 104 -17.30 8.85 -6.23
N ILE A 105 -17.27 7.78 -7.01
CA ILE A 105 -16.19 7.46 -7.91
C ILE A 105 -16.75 7.42 -9.31
N GLU A 106 -16.16 8.21 -10.21
CA GLU A 106 -16.49 8.26 -11.62
C GLU A 106 -15.33 7.72 -12.45
N PHE A 107 -15.65 6.79 -13.31
CA PHE A 107 -14.70 6.16 -14.22
C PHE A 107 -14.92 6.75 -15.63
N HIS A 108 -13.93 7.48 -16.09
CA HIS A 108 -13.87 8.06 -17.43
C HIS A 108 -12.86 7.28 -18.26
N ASP A 109 -12.85 7.51 -19.56
CA ASP A 109 -11.96 6.80 -20.48
C ASP A 109 -10.47 6.95 -20.14
N GLU A 110 -10.02 8.14 -19.72
CA GLU A 110 -8.63 8.44 -19.45
C GLU A 110 -8.29 8.57 -17.96
N ARG A 111 -9.29 8.73 -17.10
CA ARG A 111 -9.10 9.08 -15.69
C ARG A 111 -10.14 8.48 -14.78
N VAL A 112 -9.76 8.37 -13.51
CA VAL A 112 -10.68 8.07 -12.39
C VAL A 112 -10.80 9.31 -11.54
N ARG A 113 -12.02 9.69 -11.21
CA ARG A 113 -12.33 10.83 -10.36
C ARG A 113 -12.94 10.32 -9.06
N LEU A 114 -12.38 10.78 -7.95
CA LEU A 114 -12.89 10.55 -6.61
C LEU A 114 -13.47 11.86 -6.07
N GLU A 115 -14.70 11.84 -5.65
CA GLU A 115 -15.37 12.98 -5.06
C GLU A 115 -16.00 12.61 -3.72
N THR A 116 -15.69 13.42 -2.72
CA THR A 116 -16.34 13.43 -1.41
C THR A 116 -16.77 14.86 -1.10
N GLU A 117 -17.49 15.10 -0.03
CA GLU A 117 -17.89 16.47 0.35
C GLU A 117 -16.69 17.42 0.50
N PHE A 118 -15.55 16.91 1.00
CA PHE A 118 -14.39 17.74 1.34
C PHE A 118 -13.20 17.56 0.41
N PHE A 119 -13.26 16.61 -0.51
CA PHE A 119 -12.12 16.27 -1.35
C PHE A 119 -12.57 15.91 -2.75
N ARG A 120 -11.87 16.45 -3.74
CA ARG A 120 -11.94 16.04 -5.14
C ARG A 120 -10.55 15.69 -5.61
N GLY A 121 -10.39 14.50 -6.14
CA GLY A 121 -9.14 14.02 -6.72
C GLY A 121 -9.38 13.39 -8.07
N GLU A 122 -8.41 13.50 -8.96
CA GLU A 122 -8.40 12.84 -10.26
C GLU A 122 -7.05 12.14 -10.43
N ALA A 123 -7.07 10.96 -11.03
CA ALA A 123 -5.87 10.23 -11.40
C ALA A 123 -6.05 9.64 -12.80
N ALA A 124 -5.03 9.71 -13.63
CA ALA A 124 -5.06 9.12 -14.96
C ALA A 124 -4.87 7.60 -14.88
N TRP A 125 -5.50 6.85 -15.78
CA TRP A 125 -5.28 5.40 -15.87
C TRP A 125 -3.84 5.05 -16.17
N SER A 126 -3.11 5.91 -16.90
CA SER A 126 -1.68 5.75 -17.17
C SER A 126 -0.80 5.86 -15.92
N GLU A 127 -1.32 6.42 -14.83
CA GLU A 127 -0.64 6.52 -13.54
C GLU A 127 -1.01 5.37 -12.61
N LEU A 128 -1.80 4.39 -13.05
CA LEU A 128 -2.16 3.23 -12.24
C LEU A 128 -0.95 2.32 -12.06
N ASP A 129 -0.46 2.23 -10.82
CA ASP A 129 0.68 1.38 -10.45
C ASP A 129 0.23 -0.03 -10.07
N GLU A 130 -0.96 -0.14 -9.49
CA GLU A 130 -1.41 -1.40 -8.93
C GLU A 130 -2.92 -1.45 -8.78
N ALA A 131 -3.50 -2.59 -9.16
CA ALA A 131 -4.89 -2.93 -8.91
C ALA A 131 -4.94 -4.26 -8.15
N VAL A 132 -5.51 -4.25 -6.94
CA VAL A 132 -5.59 -5.44 -6.08
C VAL A 132 -7.03 -5.68 -5.68
N THR A 133 -7.46 -6.94 -5.73
CA THR A 133 -8.78 -7.34 -5.23
C THR A 133 -8.64 -8.04 -3.89
N PHE A 134 -9.43 -7.58 -2.93
CA PHE A 134 -9.63 -8.24 -1.63
C PHE A 134 -11.06 -8.76 -1.54
N PRO A 135 -11.37 -9.64 -0.60
CA PRO A 135 -12.73 -10.19 -0.47
C PRO A 135 -13.81 -9.11 -0.26
N SER A 136 -13.50 -8.06 0.49
CA SER A 136 -14.43 -6.99 0.86
C SER A 136 -14.32 -5.72 0.01
N PHE A 137 -13.20 -5.50 -0.66
CA PHE A 137 -12.98 -4.29 -1.46
C PHE A 137 -11.94 -4.50 -2.56
N TRP A 138 -11.90 -3.55 -3.50
CA TRP A 138 -10.86 -3.37 -4.50
C TRP A 138 -10.02 -2.15 -4.16
N LEU A 139 -8.74 -2.24 -4.41
CA LEU A 139 -7.79 -1.14 -4.25
C LEU A 139 -7.17 -0.81 -5.60
N LEU A 140 -7.28 0.44 -6.01
CA LEU A 140 -6.53 1.02 -7.11
C LEU A 140 -5.51 1.99 -6.52
N ARG A 141 -4.23 1.81 -6.84
CA ARG A 141 -3.14 2.66 -6.35
C ARG A 141 -2.46 3.33 -7.54
N PHE A 142 -2.27 4.63 -7.45
CA PHE A 142 -1.69 5.45 -8.50
C PHE A 142 -0.30 5.96 -8.09
N SER A 143 0.57 6.19 -9.07
CA SER A 143 1.96 6.67 -8.88
C SER A 143 2.05 8.04 -8.19
N ASN A 144 1.03 8.87 -8.37
CA ASN A 144 0.90 10.16 -7.68
C ASN A 144 0.56 10.03 -6.17
N GLY A 145 0.49 8.80 -5.64
CA GLY A 145 0.12 8.50 -4.26
C GLY A 145 -1.40 8.43 -4.01
N GLY A 146 -2.21 8.66 -5.04
CA GLY A 146 -3.67 8.50 -4.97
C GLY A 146 -4.05 7.04 -4.74
N GLN A 147 -5.10 6.83 -3.94
CA GLN A 147 -5.66 5.51 -3.70
C GLN A 147 -7.18 5.59 -3.79
N VAL A 148 -7.77 4.62 -4.49
CA VAL A 148 -9.22 4.49 -4.64
C VAL A 148 -9.62 3.12 -4.09
N VAL A 149 -10.52 3.13 -3.11
CA VAL A 149 -11.07 1.91 -2.49
C VAL A 149 -12.51 1.76 -2.96
N ILE A 150 -12.85 0.59 -3.50
CA ILE A 150 -14.17 0.29 -4.04
C ILE A 150 -14.73 -0.93 -3.30
N PRO A 151 -15.83 -0.82 -2.56
CA PRO A 151 -16.45 -1.99 -1.92
C PRO A 151 -16.82 -3.05 -2.96
N SER A 152 -16.44 -4.31 -2.72
CA SER A 152 -16.71 -5.41 -3.67
C SER A 152 -18.20 -5.55 -4.01
N ALA A 153 -19.08 -5.24 -3.07
CA ALA A 153 -20.54 -5.24 -3.26
C ALA A 153 -21.03 -4.20 -4.27
N LYS A 154 -20.21 -3.19 -4.61
CA LYS A 154 -20.55 -2.13 -5.58
C LYS A 154 -19.91 -2.36 -6.95
N VAL A 155 -19.08 -3.38 -7.10
CA VAL A 155 -18.43 -3.73 -8.37
C VAL A 155 -19.39 -4.60 -9.19
N SER A 156 -19.99 -4.03 -10.21
CA SER A 156 -20.76 -4.78 -11.20
C SER A 156 -19.84 -5.56 -12.14
N THR A 157 -20.37 -6.59 -12.81
CA THR A 157 -19.60 -7.36 -13.81
C THR A 157 -19.06 -6.46 -14.92
N ALA A 158 -19.80 -5.44 -15.33
CA ALA A 158 -19.37 -4.48 -16.34
C ALA A 158 -18.20 -3.63 -15.85
N LEU A 159 -18.26 -3.15 -14.59
CA LEU A 159 -17.19 -2.38 -13.98
C LEU A 159 -15.95 -3.25 -13.73
N ASP A 160 -16.11 -4.50 -13.29
CA ASP A 160 -15.01 -5.47 -13.15
C ASP A 160 -14.27 -5.63 -14.49
N SER A 161 -15.01 -5.92 -15.56
CA SER A 161 -14.42 -6.08 -16.89
C SER A 161 -13.72 -4.81 -17.37
N TYR A 162 -14.31 -3.64 -17.09
CA TYR A 162 -13.76 -2.35 -17.45
C TYR A 162 -12.43 -2.08 -16.73
N ILE A 163 -12.39 -2.25 -15.40
CA ILE A 163 -11.18 -2.05 -14.61
C ILE A 163 -10.09 -3.04 -15.04
N ARG A 164 -10.42 -4.32 -15.24
CA ARG A 164 -9.46 -5.32 -15.68
C ARG A 164 -8.87 -5.00 -17.05
N ALA A 165 -9.68 -4.52 -17.98
CA ALA A 165 -9.19 -4.12 -19.30
C ALA A 165 -8.18 -2.96 -19.23
N ARG A 166 -8.35 -2.04 -18.26
CA ARG A 166 -7.43 -0.90 -18.06
C ARG A 166 -6.21 -1.22 -17.20
N ALA A 167 -6.32 -2.21 -16.32
CA ALA A 167 -5.29 -2.61 -15.39
C ALA A 167 -4.52 -3.87 -15.83
N GLN A 168 -4.59 -4.28 -17.10
CA GLN A 168 -4.07 -5.57 -17.59
C GLN A 168 -2.65 -5.88 -17.13
N ASP A 169 -1.75 -4.89 -17.11
CA ASP A 169 -0.33 -5.06 -16.79
C ASP A 169 -0.03 -4.95 -15.28
N VAL A 170 -0.95 -4.40 -14.50
CA VAL A 170 -0.73 -4.07 -13.07
C VAL A 170 -1.72 -4.78 -12.13
N PHE A 171 -2.51 -5.71 -12.68
CA PHE A 171 -3.52 -6.43 -11.91
C PHE A 171 -2.88 -7.56 -11.08
N ALA A 172 -2.86 -7.41 -9.77
CA ALA A 172 -2.43 -8.47 -8.88
C ALA A 172 -3.58 -9.45 -8.60
N PRO A 173 -3.39 -10.77 -8.79
CA PRO A 173 -4.43 -11.75 -8.51
C PRO A 173 -4.81 -11.75 -7.03
N VAL A 174 -6.08 -12.10 -6.78
CA VAL A 174 -6.68 -12.21 -5.43
C VAL A 174 -5.73 -12.90 -4.46
N HIS A 175 -5.24 -12.18 -3.49
CA HIS A 175 -4.60 -12.80 -2.35
C HIS A 175 -5.70 -13.37 -1.44
N LYS A 176 -5.87 -14.70 -1.50
CA LYS A 176 -6.60 -15.40 -0.43
C LYS A 176 -5.86 -15.10 0.86
N ALA A 177 -6.54 -14.39 1.75
CA ALA A 177 -6.08 -14.07 3.09
C ALA A 177 -5.87 -15.33 3.93
#